data_ca97ad58d90bf4848c1b9cb85cd8307c
#
_entry.id   ca97ad58d90bf4848c1b9cb85cd8307c
#
_cell.length_a   1.000
_cell.length_b   1.000
_cell.length_c   1.000
_cell.angle_alpha   90.00
_cell.angle_beta   90.00
_cell.angle_gamma   90.00
#
_symmetry.space_group_name_H-M   'P 1'
#
loop_
_entity.id
_entity.type
_entity.pdbx_description
1 polymer ?
#
loop_
_entity_poly.entity_id
_entity_poly.type
_entity_poly.pdbx_seq_one_letter_code
_entity_poly.pdbx_strand_id
1 'polypeptide(L)'
;MALSTLGMALMPTYATIGVAAPILLIILRMLQGAAIGGEVPGAWTFVAEHVPFRRVGLACGFLTSGLSFGIMLGSLIAFAINSLFTPEDVAGYAWRIPFLLGGIFGLIAVYLRRWLEETPIFTEMKKSKSLTDKLPLGLVLKHHMRGVVISALLTWVLSAAIVVTTLMTATFLQKLYGYTPTQALAGTSFGTLFLIFGVIIAGALIDRIGSGIFFMGASIFFGIATVTFYSYAGTSLQTMFVLYGVMGLSVGMAGAVPYVMVRAFPASVRFSGLSFAYNVSYAVFGGLTPIGVTTALAVNPMAHAWYLVFIAVLAFAIGLYLYLRGSEVESHVGIEELAALRS
;
A
#
# COMPACT_ATOMS: atom_id res chain seq x y z
N MET A 1 4.98 3.09 -16.25
CA MET A 1 4.05 2.04 -15.78
C MET A 1 3.14 1.49 -16.88
N ALA A 2 2.28 2.27 -17.54
CA ALA A 2 1.33 1.80 -18.56
C ALA A 2 1.99 0.99 -19.70
N LEU A 3 3.09 1.50 -20.28
CA LEU A 3 3.81 0.82 -21.36
C LEU A 3 4.40 -0.54 -20.92
N SER A 4 4.93 -0.63 -19.70
CA SER A 4 5.46 -1.91 -19.20
C SER A 4 4.33 -2.92 -18.99
N THR A 5 3.15 -2.48 -18.54
CA THR A 5 1.97 -3.35 -18.38
C THR A 5 1.44 -3.83 -19.72
N LEU A 6 1.36 -2.95 -20.73
CA LEU A 6 1.01 -3.35 -22.10
C LEU A 6 2.06 -4.30 -22.69
N GLY A 7 3.34 -4.06 -22.44
CA GLY A 7 4.42 -4.95 -22.84
C GLY A 7 4.25 -6.36 -22.30
N MET A 8 3.82 -6.49 -21.04
CA MET A 8 3.51 -7.81 -20.44
C MET A 8 2.32 -8.49 -21.13
N ALA A 9 1.28 -7.75 -21.52
CA ALA A 9 0.14 -8.31 -22.24
C ALA A 9 0.51 -8.86 -23.61
N LEU A 10 1.44 -8.20 -24.30
CA LEU A 10 1.90 -8.56 -25.66
C LEU A 10 3.07 -9.52 -25.66
N MET A 11 3.61 -9.88 -24.51
CA MET A 11 4.81 -10.71 -24.39
C MET A 11 4.59 -12.11 -24.97
N PRO A 12 5.53 -12.63 -25.79
CA PRO A 12 5.53 -14.02 -26.22
C PRO A 12 5.67 -14.99 -25.02
N THR A 13 5.09 -16.18 -25.15
CA THR A 13 5.16 -17.21 -24.11
C THR A 13 6.50 -17.94 -24.11
N TYR A 14 6.76 -18.71 -23.04
CA TYR A 14 7.93 -19.58 -22.96
C TYR A 14 8.01 -20.59 -24.13
N ALA A 15 6.85 -21.09 -24.59
CA ALA A 15 6.77 -22.00 -25.73
C ALA A 15 7.28 -21.38 -27.05
N THR A 16 7.25 -20.05 -27.17
CA THR A 16 7.65 -19.31 -28.37
C THR A 16 9.12 -18.86 -28.33
N ILE A 17 9.58 -18.32 -27.21
CA ILE A 17 10.89 -17.69 -27.08
C ILE A 17 11.76 -18.29 -25.95
N GLY A 18 11.33 -19.38 -25.34
CA GLY A 18 12.10 -20.11 -24.32
C GLY A 18 12.49 -19.23 -23.14
N VAL A 19 13.75 -19.33 -22.71
CA VAL A 19 14.29 -18.62 -21.53
C VAL A 19 14.23 -17.08 -21.66
N ALA A 20 14.11 -16.55 -22.86
CA ALA A 20 13.97 -15.10 -23.08
C ALA A 20 12.64 -14.57 -22.49
N ALA A 21 11.58 -15.40 -22.39
CA ALA A 21 10.29 -14.98 -21.84
C ALA A 21 10.38 -14.55 -20.35
N PRO A 22 10.90 -15.36 -19.41
CA PRO A 22 11.05 -14.95 -18.02
C PRO A 22 12.02 -13.76 -17.85
N ILE A 23 13.08 -13.66 -18.67
CA ILE A 23 13.99 -12.52 -18.62
C ILE A 23 13.25 -11.24 -19.01
N LEU A 24 12.50 -11.26 -20.10
CA LEU A 24 11.70 -10.12 -20.55
C LEU A 24 10.65 -9.72 -19.51
N LEU A 25 9.99 -10.70 -18.88
CA LEU A 25 9.04 -10.46 -17.79
C LEU A 25 9.71 -9.72 -16.61
N ILE A 26 10.91 -10.16 -16.19
CA ILE A 26 11.66 -9.53 -15.11
C ILE A 26 12.00 -8.08 -15.49
N ILE A 27 12.50 -7.83 -16.71
CA ILE A 27 12.82 -6.49 -17.18
C ILE A 27 11.59 -5.58 -17.16
N LEU A 28 10.46 -6.05 -17.69
CA LEU A 28 9.21 -5.29 -17.69
C LEU A 28 8.71 -5.01 -16.26
N ARG A 29 8.86 -5.95 -15.32
CA ARG A 29 8.55 -5.76 -13.90
C ARG A 29 9.48 -4.77 -13.22
N MET A 30 10.78 -4.79 -13.54
CA MET A 30 11.73 -3.79 -13.02
C MET A 30 11.37 -2.38 -13.51
N LEU A 31 11.08 -2.22 -14.80
CA LEU A 31 10.63 -0.94 -15.38
C LEU A 31 9.30 -0.47 -14.77
N GLN A 32 8.37 -1.39 -14.53
CA GLN A 32 7.11 -1.08 -13.85
C GLN A 32 7.36 -0.61 -12.41
N GLY A 33 8.22 -1.29 -11.66
CA GLY A 33 8.59 -0.94 -10.29
C GLY A 33 9.27 0.42 -10.19
N ALA A 34 10.22 0.71 -11.09
CA ALA A 34 10.90 2.01 -11.15
C ALA A 34 9.93 3.17 -11.42
N ALA A 35 8.88 2.93 -12.23
CA ALA A 35 7.87 3.94 -12.53
C ALA A 35 6.92 4.24 -11.34
N ILE A 36 6.71 3.28 -10.44
CA ILE A 36 5.81 3.44 -9.28
C ILE A 36 6.47 4.27 -8.17
N GLY A 37 7.79 4.26 -8.04
CA GLY A 37 8.52 4.77 -6.89
C GLY A 37 8.22 6.21 -6.47
N GLY A 38 7.84 7.09 -7.40
CA GLY A 38 7.44 8.47 -7.09
C GLY A 38 5.93 8.69 -7.01
N GLU A 39 5.10 7.76 -7.50
CA GLU A 39 3.66 7.98 -7.67
C GLU A 39 2.92 8.03 -6.34
N VAL A 40 3.07 7.02 -5.50
CA VAL A 40 2.32 6.88 -4.24
C VAL A 40 2.75 7.96 -3.22
N PRO A 41 4.05 8.14 -2.93
CA PRO A 41 4.52 9.21 -2.06
C PRO A 41 4.13 10.60 -2.56
N GLY A 42 4.24 10.83 -3.87
CA GLY A 42 3.84 12.09 -4.49
C GLY A 42 2.36 12.39 -4.34
N ALA A 43 1.50 11.38 -4.52
CA ALA A 43 0.06 11.54 -4.37
C ALA A 43 -0.33 11.84 -2.91
N TRP A 44 0.29 11.18 -1.92
CA TRP A 44 0.05 11.50 -0.50
C TRP A 44 0.51 12.92 -0.14
N THR A 45 1.69 13.34 -0.60
CA THR A 45 2.18 14.72 -0.41
C THR A 45 1.24 15.72 -1.06
N PHE A 46 0.85 15.47 -2.32
CA PHE A 46 -0.06 16.33 -3.07
C PHE A 46 -1.38 16.52 -2.33
N VAL A 47 -2.04 15.44 -1.92
CA VAL A 47 -3.33 15.52 -1.22
C VAL A 47 -3.18 16.19 0.15
N ALA A 48 -2.14 15.87 0.91
CA ALA A 48 -1.91 16.46 2.22
C ALA A 48 -1.68 17.98 2.15
N GLU A 49 -1.07 18.48 1.07
CA GLU A 49 -0.82 19.91 0.85
C GLU A 49 -2.02 20.70 0.33
N HIS A 50 -3.08 20.01 -0.11
CA HIS A 50 -4.33 20.65 -0.61
C HIS A 50 -5.45 20.70 0.42
N VAL A 51 -5.31 20.04 1.57
CA VAL A 51 -6.38 19.95 2.58
C VAL A 51 -5.98 20.64 3.88
N PRO A 52 -6.96 21.14 4.67
CA PRO A 52 -6.69 21.64 6.01
C PRO A 52 -6.07 20.54 6.90
N PHE A 53 -5.20 20.95 7.82
CA PHE A 53 -4.51 20.11 8.78
C PHE A 53 -5.39 19.05 9.45
N ARG A 54 -6.59 19.43 9.88
CA ARG A 54 -7.56 18.56 10.56
C ARG A 54 -8.18 17.47 9.69
N ARG A 55 -7.87 17.43 8.38
CA ARG A 55 -8.43 16.47 7.42
C ARG A 55 -7.36 15.72 6.62
N VAL A 56 -6.10 15.84 7.00
CA VAL A 56 -5.00 15.16 6.30
C VAL A 56 -5.15 13.64 6.35
N GLY A 57 -5.54 13.09 7.51
CA GLY A 57 -5.78 11.66 7.66
C GLY A 57 -6.91 11.16 6.78
N LEU A 58 -8.06 11.85 6.80
CA LEU A 58 -9.20 11.51 5.96
C LEU A 58 -8.84 11.57 4.46
N ALA A 59 -8.14 12.61 4.03
CA ALA A 59 -7.73 12.78 2.64
C ALA A 59 -6.73 11.71 2.18
N CYS A 60 -5.74 11.39 3.00
CA CYS A 60 -4.83 10.26 2.76
C CYS A 60 -5.57 8.90 2.75
N GLY A 61 -6.56 8.73 3.64
CA GLY A 61 -7.44 7.57 3.67
C GLY A 61 -8.23 7.41 2.37
N PHE A 62 -8.83 8.47 1.84
CA PHE A 62 -9.51 8.44 0.54
C PHE A 62 -8.56 8.09 -0.61
N LEU A 63 -7.36 8.67 -0.65
CA LEU A 63 -6.37 8.31 -1.66
C LEU A 63 -5.99 6.83 -1.57
N THR A 64 -5.73 6.34 -0.35
CA THR A 64 -5.38 4.93 -0.12
C THR A 64 -6.56 4.00 -0.46
N SER A 65 -7.80 4.45 -0.28
CA SER A 65 -8.99 3.70 -0.71
C SER A 65 -9.02 3.51 -2.23
N GLY A 66 -8.60 4.52 -3.00
CA GLY A 66 -8.43 4.41 -4.45
C GLY A 66 -7.39 3.36 -4.86
N LEU A 67 -6.26 3.29 -4.14
CA LEU A 67 -5.25 2.23 -4.35
C LEU A 67 -5.83 0.85 -4.04
N SER A 68 -6.56 0.71 -2.93
CA SER A 68 -7.22 -0.54 -2.53
C SER A 68 -8.32 -0.95 -3.52
N PHE A 69 -9.05 0.02 -4.08
CA PHE A 69 -10.03 -0.22 -5.14
C PHE A 69 -9.38 -0.82 -6.39
N GLY A 70 -8.17 -0.35 -6.76
CA GLY A 70 -7.39 -0.96 -7.84
C GLY A 70 -7.04 -2.43 -7.58
N ILE A 71 -6.68 -2.79 -6.34
CA ILE A 71 -6.44 -4.19 -5.94
C ILE A 71 -7.73 -5.01 -6.05
N MET A 72 -8.85 -4.48 -5.60
CA MET A 72 -10.17 -5.13 -5.70
C MET A 72 -10.56 -5.36 -7.16
N LEU A 73 -10.39 -4.36 -8.04
CA LEU A 73 -10.64 -4.52 -9.47
C LEU A 73 -9.78 -5.63 -10.08
N GLY A 74 -8.49 -5.69 -9.72
CA GLY A 74 -7.60 -6.78 -10.16
C GLY A 74 -8.11 -8.16 -9.74
N SER A 75 -8.56 -8.29 -8.49
CA SER A 75 -9.13 -9.54 -7.95
C SER A 75 -10.45 -9.90 -8.64
N LEU A 76 -11.34 -8.93 -8.89
CA LEU A 76 -12.60 -9.14 -9.62
C LEU A 76 -12.39 -9.56 -11.09
N ILE A 77 -11.41 -8.95 -11.76
CA ILE A 77 -11.04 -9.35 -13.13
C ILE A 77 -10.48 -10.77 -13.13
N ALA A 78 -9.62 -11.11 -12.18
CA ALA A 78 -9.10 -12.47 -12.04
C ALA A 78 -10.23 -13.48 -11.73
N PHE A 79 -11.17 -13.12 -10.86
CA PHE A 79 -12.37 -13.91 -10.58
C PHE A 79 -13.19 -14.14 -11.86
N ALA A 80 -13.49 -13.09 -12.62
CA ALA A 80 -14.27 -13.19 -13.86
C ALA A 80 -13.57 -14.10 -14.88
N ILE A 81 -12.25 -13.97 -15.06
CA ILE A 81 -11.48 -14.82 -15.97
C ILE A 81 -11.55 -16.28 -15.55
N ASN A 82 -11.33 -16.59 -14.27
CA ASN A 82 -11.41 -17.97 -13.79
C ASN A 82 -12.84 -18.56 -13.79
N SER A 83 -13.87 -17.71 -13.89
CA SER A 83 -15.27 -18.13 -13.99
C SER A 83 -15.75 -18.33 -15.43
N LEU A 84 -15.19 -17.57 -16.38
CA LEU A 84 -15.66 -17.49 -17.77
C LEU A 84 -14.81 -18.33 -18.74
N PHE A 85 -13.56 -18.59 -18.40
CA PHE A 85 -12.61 -19.30 -19.26
C PHE A 85 -12.19 -20.64 -18.65
N THR A 86 -11.89 -21.62 -19.51
CA THR A 86 -11.31 -22.90 -19.07
C THR A 86 -9.87 -22.70 -18.57
N PRO A 87 -9.34 -23.61 -17.73
CA PRO A 87 -7.93 -23.54 -17.30
C PRO A 87 -6.95 -23.50 -18.49
N GLU A 88 -7.26 -24.18 -19.59
CA GLU A 88 -6.49 -24.19 -20.83
C GLU A 88 -6.50 -22.83 -21.52
N ASP A 89 -7.66 -22.17 -21.59
CA ASP A 89 -7.79 -20.82 -22.16
C ASP A 89 -7.04 -19.79 -21.29
N VAL A 90 -7.16 -19.92 -19.95
CA VAL A 90 -6.43 -19.04 -19.02
C VAL A 90 -4.92 -19.17 -19.23
N ALA A 91 -4.40 -20.39 -19.31
CA ALA A 91 -2.98 -20.64 -19.56
C ALA A 91 -2.55 -20.21 -20.97
N GLY A 92 -3.43 -20.34 -21.96
CA GLY A 92 -3.16 -20.02 -23.36
C GLY A 92 -3.08 -18.51 -23.64
N TYR A 93 -4.18 -17.79 -23.38
CA TYR A 93 -4.30 -16.38 -23.78
C TYR A 93 -5.02 -15.47 -22.78
N ALA A 94 -5.98 -15.98 -21.99
CA ALA A 94 -6.86 -15.12 -21.20
C ALA A 94 -6.12 -14.42 -20.04
N TRP A 95 -4.95 -14.92 -19.60
CA TRP A 95 -4.08 -14.24 -18.64
C TRP A 95 -3.58 -12.86 -19.13
N ARG A 96 -3.63 -12.59 -20.45
CA ARG A 96 -3.24 -11.30 -21.04
C ARG A 96 -4.27 -10.19 -20.80
N ILE A 97 -5.54 -10.56 -20.64
CA ILE A 97 -6.67 -9.61 -20.52
C ILE A 97 -6.46 -8.61 -19.37
N PRO A 98 -6.09 -9.02 -18.14
CA PRO A 98 -5.85 -8.09 -17.04
C PRO A 98 -4.75 -7.08 -17.35
N PHE A 99 -3.69 -7.49 -18.04
CA PHE A 99 -2.58 -6.61 -18.40
C PHE A 99 -2.98 -5.62 -19.50
N LEU A 100 -3.80 -6.04 -20.47
CA LEU A 100 -4.36 -5.12 -21.48
C LEU A 100 -5.23 -4.06 -20.83
N LEU A 101 -6.17 -4.47 -19.98
CA LEU A 101 -7.05 -3.54 -19.25
C LEU A 101 -6.23 -2.59 -18.37
N GLY A 102 -5.26 -3.11 -17.61
CA GLY A 102 -4.37 -2.29 -16.77
C GLY A 102 -3.54 -1.30 -17.58
N GLY A 103 -3.08 -1.68 -18.75
CA GLY A 103 -2.38 -0.80 -19.68
C GLY A 103 -3.25 0.33 -20.20
N ILE A 104 -4.49 0.02 -20.61
CA ILE A 104 -5.48 1.01 -21.07
C ILE A 104 -5.81 2.00 -19.95
N PHE A 105 -6.12 1.51 -18.73
CA PHE A 105 -6.35 2.38 -17.58
C PHE A 105 -5.13 3.23 -17.22
N GLY A 106 -3.93 2.69 -17.38
CA GLY A 106 -2.69 3.44 -17.20
C GLY A 106 -2.54 4.58 -18.20
N LEU A 107 -2.90 4.41 -19.47
CA LEU A 107 -2.91 5.47 -20.48
C LEU A 107 -3.96 6.55 -20.18
N ILE A 108 -5.16 6.14 -19.75
CA ILE A 108 -6.20 7.07 -19.30
C ILE A 108 -5.69 7.90 -18.11
N ALA A 109 -5.02 7.28 -17.13
CA ALA A 109 -4.45 7.97 -15.98
C ALA A 109 -3.38 9.01 -16.39
N VAL A 110 -2.53 8.70 -17.38
CA VAL A 110 -1.55 9.66 -17.94
C VAL A 110 -2.26 10.86 -18.57
N TYR A 111 -3.35 10.61 -19.29
CA TYR A 111 -4.14 11.69 -19.89
C TYR A 111 -4.78 12.59 -18.83
N LEU A 112 -5.39 12.00 -17.79
CA LEU A 112 -6.04 12.74 -16.70
C LEU A 112 -5.05 13.58 -15.88
N ARG A 113 -3.79 13.11 -15.72
CA ARG A 113 -2.76 13.88 -14.99
C ARG A 113 -2.39 15.21 -15.60
N ARG A 114 -2.68 15.45 -16.87
CA ARG A 114 -2.45 16.76 -17.54
C ARG A 114 -3.26 17.90 -16.92
N TRP A 115 -4.30 17.56 -16.15
CA TRP A 115 -5.21 18.52 -15.51
C TRP A 115 -4.82 18.83 -14.05
N LEU A 116 -3.77 18.19 -13.51
CA LEU A 116 -3.31 18.46 -12.16
C LEU A 116 -2.44 19.71 -12.12
N GLU A 117 -2.78 20.63 -11.24
CA GLU A 117 -2.01 21.85 -10.95
C GLU A 117 -0.97 21.58 -9.86
N GLU A 118 0.07 22.46 -9.77
CA GLU A 118 1.07 22.41 -8.71
C GLU A 118 0.46 22.68 -7.33
N THR A 119 1.07 22.14 -6.28
CA THR A 119 0.55 22.34 -4.92
C THR A 119 0.68 23.80 -4.47
N PRO A 120 -0.28 24.30 -3.65
CA PRO A 120 -0.23 25.66 -3.11
C PRO A 120 1.10 25.92 -2.35
N ILE A 121 1.56 24.95 -1.58
CA ILE A 121 2.81 25.04 -0.79
C ILE A 121 4.03 25.14 -1.72
N PHE A 122 4.13 24.32 -2.75
CA PHE A 122 5.22 24.39 -3.72
C PHE A 122 5.23 25.72 -4.47
N THR A 123 4.07 26.21 -4.86
CA THR A 123 3.92 27.51 -5.55
C THR A 123 4.41 28.66 -4.66
N GLU A 124 4.10 28.64 -3.37
CA GLU A 124 4.53 29.68 -2.42
C GLU A 124 6.04 29.58 -2.15
N MET A 125 6.60 28.36 -1.95
CA MET A 125 8.04 28.14 -1.81
C MET A 125 8.83 28.63 -3.04
N LYS A 126 8.28 28.47 -4.24
CA LYS A 126 8.89 28.99 -5.47
C LYS A 126 8.89 30.52 -5.50
N LYS A 127 7.81 31.16 -5.06
CA LYS A 127 7.71 32.63 -4.97
C LYS A 127 8.66 33.21 -3.92
N SER A 128 8.74 32.60 -2.74
CA SER A 128 9.59 33.05 -1.62
C SER A 128 11.06 32.69 -1.79
N LYS A 129 11.46 31.98 -2.89
CA LYS A 129 12.81 31.47 -3.12
C LYS A 129 13.33 30.58 -2.00
N SER A 130 12.44 29.90 -1.27
CA SER A 130 12.77 29.00 -0.16
C SER A 130 13.02 27.54 -0.61
N LEU A 131 13.08 27.30 -1.91
CA LEU A 131 13.51 26.00 -2.47
C LEU A 131 14.99 25.77 -2.12
N THR A 132 15.30 24.56 -1.68
CA THR A 132 16.69 24.22 -1.34
C THR A 132 17.56 24.06 -2.57
N ASP A 133 18.73 24.71 -2.57
CA ASP A 133 19.77 24.55 -3.61
C ASP A 133 20.60 23.27 -3.43
N LYS A 134 20.49 22.61 -2.28
CA LYS A 134 21.21 21.37 -1.97
C LYS A 134 20.36 20.16 -2.35
N LEU A 135 21.03 19.02 -2.58
CA LEU A 135 20.35 17.74 -2.81
C LEU A 135 19.41 17.44 -1.62
N PRO A 136 18.08 17.45 -1.81
CA PRO A 136 17.12 17.31 -0.71
C PRO A 136 17.30 16.03 0.10
N LEU A 137 17.69 14.92 -0.57
CA LEU A 137 17.95 13.63 0.08
C LEU A 137 19.12 13.71 1.07
N GLY A 138 20.19 14.45 0.75
CA GLY A 138 21.31 14.64 1.67
C GLY A 138 20.90 15.36 2.96
N LEU A 139 20.00 16.34 2.85
CA LEU A 139 19.45 17.06 4.01
C LEU A 139 18.56 16.13 4.86
N VAL A 140 17.72 15.32 4.22
CA VAL A 140 16.87 14.33 4.89
C VAL A 140 17.71 13.38 5.74
N LEU A 141 18.74 12.75 5.14
CA LEU A 141 19.57 11.76 5.82
C LEU A 141 20.42 12.38 6.93
N LYS A 142 20.78 13.67 6.83
CA LYS A 142 21.58 14.34 7.85
C LYS A 142 20.75 14.87 9.02
N HIS A 143 19.55 15.39 8.76
CA HIS A 143 18.79 16.15 9.75
C HIS A 143 17.44 15.56 10.13
N HIS A 144 16.88 14.60 9.34
CA HIS A 144 15.54 14.07 9.53
C HIS A 144 15.50 12.53 9.66
N MET A 145 16.58 11.92 10.18
CA MET A 145 16.67 10.44 10.32
C MET A 145 15.56 9.83 11.15
N ARG A 146 15.05 10.52 12.19
CA ARG A 146 13.89 10.03 12.95
C ARG A 146 12.66 9.84 12.04
N GLY A 147 12.36 10.86 11.22
CA GLY A 147 11.28 10.79 10.25
C GLY A 147 11.47 9.63 9.25
N VAL A 148 12.71 9.44 8.76
CA VAL A 148 13.04 8.32 7.86
C VAL A 148 12.79 6.97 8.52
N VAL A 149 13.29 6.76 9.75
CA VAL A 149 13.15 5.46 10.45
C VAL A 149 11.68 5.15 10.74
N ILE A 150 10.92 6.12 11.27
CA ILE A 150 9.49 5.91 11.58
C ILE A 150 8.69 5.67 10.31
N SER A 151 8.93 6.46 9.26
CA SER A 151 8.29 6.26 7.96
C SER A 151 8.63 4.89 7.34
N ALA A 152 9.88 4.44 7.46
CA ALA A 152 10.30 3.13 6.98
C ALA A 152 9.64 1.99 7.76
N LEU A 153 9.56 2.07 9.10
CA LEU A 153 8.88 1.07 9.92
C LEU A 153 7.36 1.04 9.65
N LEU A 154 6.72 2.20 9.52
CA LEU A 154 5.30 2.29 9.13
C LEU A 154 5.05 1.75 7.73
N THR A 155 5.99 1.96 6.80
CA THR A 155 5.92 1.36 5.46
C THR A 155 6.05 -0.16 5.52
N TRP A 156 6.88 -0.70 6.42
CA TRP A 156 6.93 -2.14 6.67
C TRP A 156 5.59 -2.67 7.16
N VAL A 157 4.98 -2.01 8.16
CA VAL A 157 3.63 -2.36 8.64
C VAL A 157 2.62 -2.35 7.49
N LEU A 158 2.58 -1.28 6.69
CA LEU A 158 1.69 -1.13 5.54
C LEU A 158 1.91 -2.23 4.50
N SER A 159 3.17 -2.42 4.06
CA SER A 159 3.50 -3.38 3.00
C SER A 159 3.22 -4.82 3.42
N ALA A 160 3.60 -5.20 4.64
CA ALA A 160 3.37 -6.54 5.18
C ALA A 160 1.86 -6.83 5.31
N ALA A 161 1.10 -5.89 5.90
CA ALA A 161 -0.34 -6.02 6.04
C ALA A 161 -1.02 -6.20 4.67
N ILE A 162 -0.76 -5.32 3.68
CA ILE A 162 -1.36 -5.40 2.35
C ILE A 162 -0.91 -6.66 1.61
N VAL A 163 0.41 -6.94 1.54
CA VAL A 163 0.93 -8.07 0.76
C VAL A 163 0.38 -9.40 1.26
N VAL A 164 0.44 -9.65 2.56
CA VAL A 164 -0.03 -10.94 3.10
C VAL A 164 -1.54 -11.06 3.01
N THR A 165 -2.30 -10.04 3.43
CA THR A 165 -3.75 -10.15 3.56
C THR A 165 -4.50 -10.03 2.22
N THR A 166 -3.95 -9.34 1.21
CA THR A 166 -4.64 -9.17 -0.07
C THR A 166 -4.00 -9.95 -1.21
N LEU A 167 -2.66 -9.99 -1.30
CA LEU A 167 -2.00 -10.63 -2.44
C LEU A 167 -1.70 -12.10 -2.20
N MET A 168 -1.34 -12.51 -0.97
CA MET A 168 -0.98 -13.90 -0.67
C MET A 168 -2.17 -14.73 -0.19
N THR A 169 -3.17 -14.14 0.46
CA THR A 169 -4.29 -14.87 1.09
C THR A 169 -5.10 -15.67 0.07
N ALA A 170 -5.30 -15.19 -1.16
CA ALA A 170 -5.96 -15.99 -2.20
C ALA A 170 -5.23 -17.33 -2.45
N THR A 171 -3.89 -17.32 -2.44
CA THR A 171 -3.08 -18.52 -2.58
C THR A 171 -3.16 -19.41 -1.33
N PHE A 172 -3.18 -18.82 -0.14
CA PHE A 172 -3.32 -19.57 1.11
C PHE A 172 -4.69 -20.24 1.21
N LEU A 173 -5.77 -19.56 0.84
CA LEU A 173 -7.11 -20.12 0.81
C LEU A 173 -7.18 -21.35 -0.10
N GLN A 174 -6.51 -21.33 -1.24
CA GLN A 174 -6.45 -22.47 -2.14
C GLN A 174 -5.56 -23.60 -1.60
N LYS A 175 -4.34 -23.30 -1.17
CA LYS A 175 -3.33 -24.32 -0.83
C LYS A 175 -3.48 -24.91 0.57
N LEU A 176 -3.88 -24.09 1.56
CA LEU A 176 -3.95 -24.51 2.97
C LEU A 176 -5.37 -24.88 3.39
N TYR A 177 -6.39 -24.26 2.81
CA TYR A 177 -7.79 -24.44 3.21
C TYR A 177 -8.64 -25.15 2.16
N GLY A 178 -8.08 -25.47 0.98
CA GLY A 178 -8.76 -26.28 -0.05
C GLY A 178 -9.87 -25.56 -0.83
N TYR A 179 -9.96 -24.24 -0.78
CA TYR A 179 -10.91 -23.47 -1.56
C TYR A 179 -10.58 -23.46 -3.05
N THR A 180 -11.60 -23.39 -3.89
CA THR A 180 -11.43 -23.23 -5.34
C THR A 180 -10.83 -21.85 -5.65
N PRO A 181 -10.13 -21.68 -6.80
CA PRO A 181 -9.62 -20.37 -7.22
C PRO A 181 -10.69 -19.28 -7.21
N THR A 182 -11.89 -19.61 -7.70
CA THR A 182 -13.04 -18.70 -7.75
C THR A 182 -13.49 -18.27 -6.35
N GLN A 183 -13.61 -19.21 -5.40
CA GLN A 183 -13.99 -18.92 -4.01
C GLN A 183 -12.93 -18.05 -3.32
N ALA A 184 -11.65 -18.37 -3.51
CA ALA A 184 -10.54 -17.63 -2.93
C ALA A 184 -10.47 -16.17 -3.46
N LEU A 185 -10.65 -15.97 -4.78
CA LEU A 185 -10.66 -14.65 -5.41
C LEU A 185 -11.90 -13.84 -5.02
N ALA A 186 -13.07 -14.47 -4.92
CA ALA A 186 -14.28 -13.82 -4.41
C ALA A 186 -14.08 -13.37 -2.95
N GLY A 187 -13.51 -14.23 -2.09
CA GLY A 187 -13.15 -13.89 -0.72
C GLY A 187 -12.19 -12.72 -0.63
N THR A 188 -11.15 -12.71 -1.47
CA THR A 188 -10.18 -11.61 -1.53
C THR A 188 -10.84 -10.30 -1.97
N SER A 189 -11.71 -10.33 -2.97
CA SER A 189 -12.48 -9.17 -3.41
C SER A 189 -13.37 -8.62 -2.29
N PHE A 190 -14.05 -9.51 -1.56
CA PHE A 190 -14.89 -9.15 -0.42
C PHE A 190 -14.06 -8.54 0.73
N GLY A 191 -12.95 -9.17 1.14
CA GLY A 191 -12.05 -8.64 2.16
C GLY A 191 -11.47 -7.28 1.76
N THR A 192 -11.10 -7.10 0.48
CA THR A 192 -10.58 -5.83 -0.03
C THR A 192 -11.66 -4.74 -0.08
N LEU A 193 -12.93 -5.10 -0.33
CA LEU A 193 -14.05 -4.16 -0.21
C LEU A 193 -14.12 -3.57 1.21
N PHE A 194 -14.00 -4.41 2.24
CA PHE A 194 -13.98 -3.94 3.63
C PHE A 194 -12.69 -3.16 3.96
N LEU A 195 -11.57 -3.51 3.36
CA LEU A 195 -10.34 -2.71 3.45
C LEU A 195 -10.55 -1.28 2.91
N ILE A 196 -11.27 -1.10 1.80
CA ILE A 196 -11.59 0.23 1.23
C ILE A 196 -12.33 1.08 2.26
N PHE A 197 -13.33 0.55 2.94
CA PHE A 197 -14.00 1.26 4.04
C PHE A 197 -13.08 1.46 5.23
N GLY A 198 -12.29 0.44 5.58
CA GLY A 198 -11.35 0.47 6.69
C GLY A 198 -10.33 1.60 6.60
N VAL A 199 -9.74 1.83 5.42
CA VAL A 199 -8.74 2.91 5.23
C VAL A 199 -9.36 4.30 5.33
N ILE A 200 -10.61 4.49 4.89
CA ILE A 200 -11.33 5.77 5.04
C ILE A 200 -11.66 6.02 6.51
N ILE A 201 -12.17 5.01 7.21
CA ILE A 201 -12.47 5.08 8.64
C ILE A 201 -11.20 5.37 9.43
N ALA A 202 -10.10 4.69 9.13
CA ALA A 202 -8.80 4.90 9.77
C ALA A 202 -8.31 6.33 9.57
N GLY A 203 -8.42 6.87 8.35
CA GLY A 203 -8.08 8.25 8.05
C GLY A 203 -8.92 9.26 8.84
N ALA A 204 -10.22 9.02 8.98
CA ALA A 204 -11.12 9.88 9.77
C ALA A 204 -10.85 9.77 11.29
N LEU A 205 -10.51 8.58 11.77
CA LEU A 205 -10.22 8.36 13.19
C LEU A 205 -8.90 8.98 13.61
N ILE A 206 -7.83 8.83 12.81
CA ILE A 206 -6.51 9.39 13.16
C ILE A 206 -6.55 10.92 13.26
N ASP A 207 -7.36 11.59 12.44
CA ASP A 207 -7.58 13.04 12.52
C ASP A 207 -8.23 13.48 13.86
N ARG A 208 -9.01 12.58 14.51
CA ARG A 208 -9.75 12.88 15.73
C ARG A 208 -9.02 12.50 17.02
N ILE A 209 -8.40 11.32 17.02
CA ILE A 209 -7.83 10.74 18.26
C ILE A 209 -6.29 10.78 18.28
N GLY A 210 -5.66 11.23 17.17
CA GLY A 210 -4.22 11.30 17.04
C GLY A 210 -3.57 9.95 16.70
N SER A 211 -2.35 10.03 16.18
CA SER A 211 -1.61 8.88 15.65
C SER A 211 -1.29 7.82 16.71
N GLY A 212 -0.82 8.25 17.88
CA GLY A 212 -0.40 7.33 18.95
C GLY A 212 -1.54 6.42 19.41
N ILE A 213 -2.67 7.00 19.84
CA ILE A 213 -3.84 6.25 20.33
C ILE A 213 -4.42 5.39 19.21
N PHE A 214 -4.47 5.96 17.98
CA PHE A 214 -5.00 5.24 16.83
C PHE A 214 -4.20 3.96 16.54
N PHE A 215 -2.87 4.05 16.39
CA PHE A 215 -2.06 2.87 16.06
C PHE A 215 -2.05 1.83 17.17
N MET A 216 -2.06 2.21 18.45
CA MET A 216 -2.20 1.25 19.55
C MET A 216 -3.52 0.46 19.46
N GLY A 217 -4.65 1.12 19.29
CA GLY A 217 -5.95 0.45 19.21
C GLY A 217 -6.12 -0.38 17.92
N ALA A 218 -5.75 0.21 16.77
CA ALA A 218 -5.88 -0.43 15.47
C ALA A 218 -4.99 -1.67 15.33
N SER A 219 -3.78 -1.67 15.91
CA SER A 219 -2.88 -2.81 15.88
C SER A 219 -3.38 -3.99 16.70
N ILE A 220 -4.00 -3.75 17.86
CA ILE A 220 -4.66 -4.81 18.66
C ILE A 220 -5.80 -5.43 17.85
N PHE A 221 -6.66 -4.59 17.25
CA PHE A 221 -7.76 -5.06 16.42
C PHE A 221 -7.24 -5.88 15.22
N PHE A 222 -6.19 -5.41 14.55
CA PHE A 222 -5.55 -6.12 13.44
C PHE A 222 -4.97 -7.48 13.85
N GLY A 223 -4.26 -7.55 14.97
CA GLY A 223 -3.69 -8.80 15.48
C GLY A 223 -4.77 -9.84 15.81
N ILE A 224 -5.84 -9.43 16.51
CA ILE A 224 -6.96 -10.33 16.86
C ILE A 224 -7.69 -10.79 15.58
N ALA A 225 -8.04 -9.87 14.68
CA ALA A 225 -8.76 -10.18 13.46
C ALA A 225 -7.96 -11.16 12.57
N THR A 226 -6.65 -10.97 12.46
CA THR A 226 -5.75 -11.83 11.69
C THR A 226 -5.68 -13.25 12.24
N VAL A 227 -5.44 -13.40 13.55
CA VAL A 227 -5.38 -14.73 14.18
C VAL A 227 -6.74 -15.43 14.05
N THR A 228 -7.82 -14.72 14.30
CA THR A 228 -9.17 -15.27 14.18
C THR A 228 -9.46 -15.73 12.76
N PHE A 229 -9.15 -14.91 11.75
CA PHE A 229 -9.36 -15.27 10.35
C PHE A 229 -8.60 -16.55 9.99
N TYR A 230 -7.29 -16.58 10.16
CA TYR A 230 -6.49 -17.74 9.74
C TYR A 230 -6.73 -19.01 10.58
N SER A 231 -7.23 -18.87 11.81
CA SER A 231 -7.61 -20.04 12.62
C SER A 231 -8.95 -20.67 12.19
N TYR A 232 -9.88 -19.88 11.68
CA TYR A 232 -11.24 -20.33 11.39
C TYR A 232 -11.65 -20.24 9.92
N ALA A 233 -10.80 -19.71 9.02
CA ALA A 233 -11.10 -19.55 7.60
C ALA A 233 -11.47 -20.89 6.91
N GLY A 234 -10.95 -22.02 7.38
CA GLY A 234 -11.23 -23.35 6.84
C GLY A 234 -12.54 -24.00 7.30
N THR A 235 -13.28 -23.41 8.26
CA THR A 235 -14.47 -24.06 8.87
C THR A 235 -15.68 -24.06 7.94
N SER A 236 -15.94 -22.97 7.24
CA SER A 236 -16.98 -22.86 6.22
C SER A 236 -16.74 -21.68 5.29
N LEU A 237 -17.35 -21.73 4.10
CA LEU A 237 -17.29 -20.62 3.13
C LEU A 237 -17.87 -19.33 3.72
N GLN A 238 -18.98 -19.40 4.44
CA GLN A 238 -19.60 -18.24 5.09
C GLN A 238 -18.69 -17.63 6.16
N THR A 239 -18.08 -18.47 7.01
CA THR A 239 -17.12 -18.03 8.04
C THR A 239 -15.92 -17.34 7.41
N MET A 240 -15.39 -17.90 6.32
CA MET A 240 -14.29 -17.29 5.57
C MET A 240 -14.64 -15.89 5.10
N PHE A 241 -15.81 -15.67 4.46
CA PHE A 241 -16.22 -14.33 4.02
C PHE A 241 -16.38 -13.35 5.17
N VAL A 242 -17.09 -13.73 6.23
CA VAL A 242 -17.34 -12.85 7.39
C VAL A 242 -16.02 -12.42 8.05
N LEU A 243 -15.16 -13.40 8.36
CA LEU A 243 -13.88 -13.12 9.01
C LEU A 243 -12.91 -12.37 8.08
N TYR A 244 -12.96 -12.62 6.77
CA TYR A 244 -12.15 -11.85 5.83
C TYR A 244 -12.61 -10.38 5.73
N GLY A 245 -13.91 -10.13 5.83
CA GLY A 245 -14.44 -8.77 5.94
C GLY A 245 -13.93 -8.06 7.18
N VAL A 246 -13.96 -8.72 8.36
CA VAL A 246 -13.42 -8.17 9.62
C VAL A 246 -11.91 -7.92 9.52
N MET A 247 -11.15 -8.88 8.97
CA MET A 247 -9.72 -8.71 8.75
C MET A 247 -9.46 -7.55 7.78
N GLY A 248 -10.21 -7.44 6.68
CA GLY A 248 -10.10 -6.34 5.71
C GLY A 248 -10.30 -4.98 6.37
N LEU A 249 -11.33 -4.82 7.22
CA LEU A 249 -11.52 -3.60 8.01
C LEU A 249 -10.31 -3.29 8.89
N SER A 250 -9.75 -4.29 9.56
CA SER A 250 -8.61 -4.11 10.47
C SER A 250 -7.32 -3.71 9.75
N VAL A 251 -7.07 -4.25 8.55
CA VAL A 251 -5.97 -3.84 7.65
C VAL A 251 -6.10 -2.38 7.26
N GLY A 252 -7.29 -1.80 7.38
CA GLY A 252 -7.56 -0.37 7.16
C GLY A 252 -6.62 0.57 7.93
N MET A 253 -5.96 0.11 9.00
CA MET A 253 -4.93 0.91 9.68
C MET A 253 -3.82 1.40 8.74
N ALA A 254 -3.58 0.69 7.62
CA ALA A 254 -2.63 1.09 6.59
C ALA A 254 -2.98 2.45 5.96
N GLY A 255 -4.27 2.83 5.94
CA GLY A 255 -4.74 4.14 5.45
C GLY A 255 -4.29 5.32 6.32
N ALA A 256 -3.92 5.07 7.57
CA ALA A 256 -3.43 6.08 8.49
C ALA A 256 -1.88 6.27 8.43
N VAL A 257 -1.16 5.34 7.81
CA VAL A 257 0.31 5.42 7.68
C VAL A 257 0.76 6.71 6.99
N PRO A 258 0.19 7.12 5.84
CA PRO A 258 0.59 8.34 5.16
C PRO A 258 0.44 9.61 6.01
N TYR A 259 -0.54 9.65 6.91
CA TYR A 259 -0.74 10.78 7.82
C TYR A 259 0.50 11.09 8.65
N VAL A 260 1.13 10.07 9.24
CA VAL A 260 2.37 10.25 9.99
C VAL A 260 3.53 10.58 9.07
N MET A 261 3.63 9.90 7.93
CA MET A 261 4.74 10.06 7.00
C MET A 261 4.82 11.46 6.41
N VAL A 262 3.69 12.06 5.99
CA VAL A 262 3.69 13.43 5.42
C VAL A 262 4.00 14.48 6.47
N ARG A 263 3.73 14.21 7.75
CA ARG A 263 3.98 15.11 8.87
C ARG A 263 5.38 14.98 9.46
N ALA A 264 6.09 13.91 9.12
CA ALA A 264 7.44 13.64 9.60
C ALA A 264 8.53 14.48 8.91
N PHE A 265 8.19 15.20 7.85
CA PHE A 265 9.15 15.98 7.08
C PHE A 265 8.64 17.40 6.77
N PRO A 266 9.52 18.44 6.86
CA PRO A 266 9.17 19.78 6.42
C PRO A 266 8.93 19.82 4.90
N ALA A 267 8.11 20.78 4.43
CA ALA A 267 7.68 20.88 3.03
C ALA A 267 8.84 20.86 2.04
N SER A 268 9.94 21.53 2.35
CA SER A 268 11.12 21.65 1.47
C SER A 268 11.80 20.31 1.13
N VAL A 269 11.64 19.28 1.98
CA VAL A 269 12.24 17.95 1.80
C VAL A 269 11.23 16.80 1.93
N ARG A 270 9.93 17.11 2.12
CA ARG A 270 8.85 16.14 2.38
C ARG A 270 8.78 15.04 1.33
N PHE A 271 8.67 15.43 0.06
CA PHE A 271 8.60 14.46 -1.03
C PHE A 271 9.82 13.52 -1.07
N SER A 272 11.03 14.08 -0.92
CA SER A 272 12.27 13.30 -0.97
C SER A 272 12.40 12.36 0.23
N GLY A 273 12.09 12.84 1.44
CA GLY A 273 12.14 12.04 2.66
C GLY A 273 11.12 10.90 2.65
N LEU A 274 9.89 11.22 2.31
CA LEU A 274 8.80 10.26 2.23
C LEU A 274 9.05 9.22 1.13
N SER A 275 9.44 9.66 -0.08
CA SER A 275 9.74 8.76 -1.20
C SER A 275 10.90 7.83 -0.87
N PHE A 276 11.98 8.33 -0.27
CA PHE A 276 13.11 7.50 0.12
C PHE A 276 12.72 6.44 1.14
N ALA A 277 12.11 6.87 2.25
CA ALA A 277 11.69 5.94 3.31
C ALA A 277 10.70 4.88 2.81
N TYR A 278 9.70 5.30 2.02
CA TYR A 278 8.70 4.41 1.46
C TYR A 278 9.31 3.39 0.49
N ASN A 279 10.07 3.86 -0.51
CA ASN A 279 10.56 2.96 -1.57
C ASN A 279 11.61 1.99 -1.05
N VAL A 280 12.56 2.43 -0.22
CA VAL A 280 13.57 1.54 0.36
C VAL A 280 12.91 0.49 1.25
N SER A 281 12.01 0.91 2.14
CA SER A 281 11.31 -0.01 3.04
C SER A 281 10.41 -0.97 2.27
N TYR A 282 9.63 -0.48 1.29
CA TYR A 282 8.74 -1.33 0.48
C TYR A 282 9.51 -2.33 -0.37
N ALA A 283 10.64 -1.92 -0.96
CA ALA A 283 11.50 -2.81 -1.74
C ALA A 283 12.08 -3.94 -0.87
N VAL A 284 12.57 -3.61 0.32
CA VAL A 284 13.15 -4.60 1.24
C VAL A 284 12.06 -5.46 1.87
N PHE A 285 11.14 -4.87 2.60
CA PHE A 285 10.18 -5.62 3.40
C PHE A 285 9.01 -6.15 2.57
N GLY A 286 8.51 -5.37 1.60
CA GLY A 286 7.47 -5.85 0.67
C GLY A 286 7.97 -6.96 -0.24
N GLY A 287 9.25 -6.90 -0.69
CA GLY A 287 9.88 -7.93 -1.50
C GLY A 287 10.23 -9.20 -0.72
N LEU A 288 10.75 -9.07 0.50
CA LEU A 288 11.15 -10.22 1.34
C LEU A 288 9.97 -10.90 2.03
N THR A 289 8.86 -10.20 2.30
CA THR A 289 7.68 -10.75 2.97
C THR A 289 7.15 -12.02 2.30
N PRO A 290 6.88 -12.08 0.97
CA PRO A 290 6.39 -13.30 0.35
C PRO A 290 7.36 -14.47 0.47
N ILE A 291 8.65 -14.21 0.33
CA ILE A 291 9.70 -15.23 0.43
C ILE A 291 9.75 -15.76 1.87
N GLY A 292 9.88 -14.87 2.86
CA GLY A 292 9.97 -15.23 4.26
C GLY A 292 8.76 -15.98 4.76
N VAL A 293 7.55 -15.49 4.45
CA VAL A 293 6.29 -16.13 4.86
C VAL A 293 6.14 -17.50 4.20
N THR A 294 6.42 -17.63 2.89
CA THR A 294 6.29 -18.90 2.18
C THR A 294 7.29 -19.94 2.70
N THR A 295 8.52 -19.51 2.98
CA THR A 295 9.56 -20.41 3.57
C THR A 295 9.16 -20.83 4.99
N ALA A 296 8.67 -19.90 5.80
CA ALA A 296 8.24 -20.20 7.18
C ALA A 296 7.02 -21.13 7.25
N LEU A 297 6.14 -21.10 6.23
CA LEU A 297 5.01 -22.03 6.12
C LEU A 297 5.44 -23.51 5.99
N ALA A 298 6.64 -23.78 5.48
CA ALA A 298 7.17 -25.15 5.43
C ALA A 298 7.42 -25.72 6.83
N VAL A 299 7.63 -24.87 7.84
CA VAL A 299 7.91 -25.26 9.23
C VAL A 299 6.67 -25.11 10.11
N ASN A 300 5.89 -24.06 9.90
CA ASN A 300 4.71 -23.76 10.71
C ASN A 300 3.52 -23.34 9.82
N PRO A 301 2.42 -24.11 9.79
CA PRO A 301 1.23 -23.80 8.98
C PRO A 301 0.61 -22.43 9.30
N MET A 302 0.82 -21.86 10.48
CA MET A 302 0.33 -20.56 10.91
C MET A 302 1.37 -19.43 10.79
N ALA A 303 2.50 -19.66 10.12
CA ALA A 303 3.59 -18.68 10.02
C ALA A 303 3.15 -17.33 9.46
N HIS A 304 2.24 -17.32 8.50
CA HIS A 304 1.65 -16.11 7.93
C HIS A 304 0.85 -15.29 8.97
N ALA A 305 0.10 -15.96 9.84
CA ALA A 305 -0.63 -15.29 10.92
C ALA A 305 0.34 -14.74 11.98
N TRP A 306 1.34 -15.52 12.39
CA TRP A 306 2.35 -15.08 13.37
C TRP A 306 3.19 -13.91 12.86
N TYR A 307 3.52 -13.91 11.57
CA TYR A 307 4.19 -12.76 10.95
C TYR A 307 3.34 -11.49 11.05
N LEU A 308 2.03 -11.58 10.78
CA LEU A 308 1.13 -10.44 10.91
C LEU A 308 0.91 -10.01 12.37
N VAL A 309 0.95 -10.95 13.34
CA VAL A 309 0.97 -10.62 14.77
C VAL A 309 2.24 -9.83 15.13
N PHE A 310 3.40 -10.25 14.62
CA PHE A 310 4.63 -9.48 14.78
C PHE A 310 4.49 -8.06 14.21
N ILE A 311 3.89 -7.91 13.04
CA ILE A 311 3.60 -6.60 12.43
C ILE A 311 2.63 -5.79 13.29
N ALA A 312 1.62 -6.43 13.90
CA ALA A 312 0.72 -5.76 14.85
C ALA A 312 1.46 -5.25 16.10
N VAL A 313 2.36 -6.06 16.66
CA VAL A 313 3.22 -5.66 17.80
C VAL A 313 4.13 -4.49 17.41
N LEU A 314 4.71 -4.52 16.22
CA LEU A 314 5.53 -3.41 15.70
C LEU A 314 4.68 -2.13 15.55
N ALA A 315 3.48 -2.22 14.98
CA ALA A 315 2.56 -1.10 14.84
C ALA A 315 2.13 -0.54 16.22
N PHE A 316 1.90 -1.41 17.20
CA PHE A 316 1.61 -1.01 18.58
C PHE A 316 2.79 -0.25 19.20
N ALA A 317 4.02 -0.76 19.05
CA ALA A 317 5.21 -0.12 19.58
C ALA A 317 5.45 1.27 18.94
N ILE A 318 5.22 1.39 17.64
CA ILE A 318 5.26 2.69 16.94
C ILE A 318 4.16 3.61 17.49
N GLY A 319 2.93 3.11 17.68
CA GLY A 319 1.82 3.86 18.25
C GLY A 319 2.16 4.39 19.64
N LEU A 320 2.74 3.56 20.51
CA LEU A 320 3.20 3.94 21.84
C LEU A 320 4.30 5.02 21.78
N TYR A 321 5.27 4.84 20.88
CA TYR A 321 6.30 5.85 20.65
C TYR A 321 5.71 7.19 20.19
N LEU A 322 4.77 7.18 19.25
CA LEU A 322 4.08 8.39 18.79
C LEU A 322 3.22 9.02 19.89
N TYR A 323 2.63 8.23 20.76
CA TYR A 323 1.90 8.76 21.91
C TYR A 323 2.80 9.51 22.89
N LEU A 324 4.00 8.98 23.15
CA LEU A 324 4.96 9.55 24.09
C LEU A 324 5.80 10.71 23.49
N ARG A 325 6.09 10.66 22.19
CA ARG A 325 7.03 11.54 21.51
C ARG A 325 6.53 12.10 20.17
N GLY A 326 5.20 12.10 19.95
CA GLY A 326 4.62 12.48 18.66
C GLY A 326 4.95 13.91 18.23
N SER A 327 5.03 14.85 19.16
CA SER A 327 5.41 16.25 18.88
C SER A 327 6.81 16.39 18.26
N GLU A 328 7.71 15.43 18.51
CA GLU A 328 9.07 15.44 17.92
C GLU A 328 9.09 14.89 16.47
N VAL A 329 8.04 14.20 16.04
CA VAL A 329 7.94 13.55 14.74
C VAL A 329 6.96 14.26 13.83
N GLU A 330 5.80 14.64 14.36
CA GLU A 330 4.67 15.19 13.61
C GLU A 330 4.61 16.73 13.68
N SER A 331 5.78 17.38 13.74
CA SER A 331 5.89 18.84 13.88
C SER A 331 5.63 19.61 12.58
N HIS A 332 5.58 18.93 11.44
CA HIS A 332 5.50 19.57 10.12
C HIS A 332 4.11 19.43 9.51
N VAL A 333 3.44 20.55 9.29
CA VAL A 333 2.00 20.58 8.98
C VAL A 333 1.68 21.46 7.79
N GLY A 334 1.01 20.89 6.81
CA GLY A 334 0.41 21.40 5.59
C GLY A 334 0.17 22.91 5.43
N ILE A 335 -1.10 23.35 5.36
CA ILE A 335 -1.48 24.75 5.08
C ILE A 335 -1.03 25.74 6.20
N GLU A 336 -0.85 25.28 7.43
CA GLU A 336 -0.33 26.14 8.52
C GLU A 336 1.14 26.49 8.31
N GLU A 337 1.91 25.65 7.60
CA GLU A 337 3.27 25.99 7.15
C GLU A 337 3.28 27.18 6.19
N LEU A 338 2.20 27.37 5.39
CA LEU A 338 2.03 28.56 4.54
C LEU A 338 1.93 29.86 5.35
N ALA A 339 1.31 29.82 6.52
CA ALA A 339 1.22 31.00 7.39
C ALA A 339 2.58 31.37 7.96
N ALA A 340 3.41 30.36 8.32
CA ALA A 340 4.77 30.56 8.79
C ALA A 340 5.75 31.05 7.70
N LEU A 341 5.49 30.68 6.42
CA LEU A 341 6.30 31.16 5.29
C LEU A 341 5.95 32.61 4.87
N ARG A 342 4.79 33.12 5.31
CA ARG A 342 4.32 34.50 5.01
C ARG A 342 4.65 35.51 6.10
N SER A 343 5.03 35.03 7.30
CA SER A 343 5.51 35.86 8.41
C SER A 343 7.02 36.08 8.34
#